data_cbac5a8bd047dbbd2f5dea34ae955d96
#
_entry.id   cbac5a8bd047dbbd2f5dea34ae955d96
#
_cell.length_a   1.000
_cell.length_b   1.000
_cell.length_c   1.000
_cell.angle_alpha   90.00
_cell.angle_beta   90.00
_cell.angle_gamma   90.00
#
_symmetry.space_group_name_H-M   'P 1'
#
loop_
_entity.id
_entity.type
_entity.pdbx_description
1 polymer ?
#
loop_
_entity_poly.entity_id
_entity_poly.type
_entity_poly.pdbx_seq_one_letter_code
_entity_poly.pdbx_strand_id
1 'polypeptide(L)'
;MSPRVRAAAAGSFAAVVWGLQEPLDQRVFGCDYSDVLFLGRGHRSVGFLVHAANGALFGVAFDAVRRRVDVDQRGLALALALGEHLALWPFISLVDRSLVTSPRAFAQATYRHALFGFVLGRLA
;
A
#
# COMPACT_ATOMS: atom_id res chain seq x y z
N MET A 1 8.95 -6.72 21.85
CA MET A 1 9.08 -6.00 20.55
C MET A 1 8.70 -4.53 20.73
N SER A 2 9.56 -3.63 20.29
CA SER A 2 9.25 -2.20 20.40
C SER A 2 8.06 -1.81 19.50
N PRO A 3 7.30 -0.75 19.85
CA PRO A 3 6.17 -0.31 19.02
C PRO A 3 6.56 0.01 17.57
N ARG A 4 7.75 0.57 17.37
CA ARG A 4 8.29 0.86 16.02
C ARG A 4 8.53 -0.41 15.22
N VAL A 5 9.13 -1.43 15.84
CA VAL A 5 9.37 -2.74 15.18
C VAL A 5 8.07 -3.44 14.85
N ARG A 6 7.09 -3.37 15.76
CA ARG A 6 5.76 -3.91 15.50
C ARG A 6 5.07 -3.20 14.33
N ALA A 7 5.15 -1.88 14.28
CA ALA A 7 4.57 -1.11 13.17
C ALA A 7 5.27 -1.41 11.82
N ALA A 8 6.60 -1.56 11.83
CA ALA A 8 7.34 -1.98 10.64
C ALA A 8 6.91 -3.37 10.17
N ALA A 9 6.82 -4.34 11.08
CA ALA A 9 6.36 -5.69 10.78
C ALA A 9 4.90 -5.70 10.26
N ALA A 10 4.03 -4.91 10.88
CA ALA A 10 2.63 -4.76 10.44
C ALA A 10 2.54 -4.17 9.03
N GLY A 11 3.33 -3.14 8.72
CA GLY A 11 3.40 -2.54 7.40
C GLY A 11 3.94 -3.50 6.34
N SER A 12 4.99 -4.25 6.68
CA SER A 12 5.54 -5.30 5.81
C SER A 12 4.49 -6.38 5.51
N PHE A 13 3.79 -6.84 6.53
CA PHE A 13 2.71 -7.83 6.38
C PHE A 13 1.55 -7.29 5.54
N ALA A 14 1.13 -6.05 5.77
CA ALA A 14 0.08 -5.40 4.98
C ALA A 14 0.46 -5.32 3.50
N ALA A 15 1.72 -5.03 3.18
CA ALA A 15 2.23 -5.02 1.81
C ALA A 15 2.23 -6.43 1.19
N VAL A 16 2.56 -7.47 1.95
CA VAL A 16 2.47 -8.86 1.47
C VAL A 16 1.03 -9.25 1.18
N VAL A 17 0.09 -8.90 2.05
CA VAL A 17 -1.36 -9.12 1.81
C VAL A 17 -1.81 -8.41 0.54
N TRP A 18 -1.39 -7.16 0.32
CA TRP A 18 -1.65 -6.45 -0.93
C TRP A 18 -1.16 -7.27 -2.14
N GLY A 19 0.10 -7.68 -2.15
CA GLY A 19 0.68 -8.42 -3.28
C GLY A 19 0.00 -9.78 -3.53
N LEU A 20 -0.34 -10.51 -2.47
CA LEU A 20 -0.98 -11.81 -2.59
C LEU A 20 -2.40 -11.73 -3.16
N GLN A 21 -3.14 -10.65 -2.89
CA GLN A 21 -4.51 -10.47 -3.37
C GLN A 21 -4.59 -9.78 -4.75
N GLU A 22 -3.49 -9.29 -5.32
CA GLU A 22 -3.52 -8.62 -6.64
C GLU A 22 -4.24 -9.42 -7.74
N PRO A 23 -4.06 -10.75 -7.86
CA PRO A 23 -4.81 -11.51 -8.86
C PRO A 23 -6.32 -11.42 -8.70
N LEU A 24 -6.81 -11.27 -7.47
CA LEU A 24 -8.23 -11.10 -7.19
C LEU A 24 -8.72 -9.72 -7.63
N ASP A 25 -8.03 -8.65 -7.25
CA ASP A 25 -8.43 -7.29 -7.60
C ASP A 25 -8.31 -7.03 -9.10
N GLN A 26 -7.33 -7.63 -9.77
CA GLN A 26 -7.19 -7.56 -11.23
C GLN A 26 -8.46 -8.09 -11.92
N ARG A 27 -9.04 -9.17 -11.42
CA ARG A 27 -10.30 -9.72 -11.94
C ARG A 27 -11.50 -8.81 -11.61
N VAL A 28 -11.58 -8.34 -10.37
CA VAL A 28 -12.70 -7.52 -9.90
C VAL A 28 -12.77 -6.18 -10.63
N PHE A 29 -11.64 -5.51 -10.77
CA PHE A 29 -11.59 -4.18 -11.41
C PHE A 29 -11.36 -4.24 -12.93
N GLY A 30 -10.99 -5.40 -13.47
CA GLY A 30 -10.68 -5.54 -14.89
C GLY A 30 -9.44 -4.72 -15.29
N CYS A 31 -8.42 -4.67 -14.45
CA CYS A 31 -7.17 -3.95 -14.66
C CYS A 31 -6.00 -4.84 -14.27
N ASP A 32 -5.10 -5.12 -15.21
CA ASP A 32 -4.01 -6.09 -15.06
C ASP A 32 -2.76 -5.51 -14.38
N TYR A 33 -2.77 -4.24 -13.98
CA TYR A 33 -1.63 -3.60 -13.34
C TYR A 33 -1.24 -4.32 -12.04
N SER A 34 0.06 -4.57 -11.86
CA SER A 34 0.64 -5.18 -10.67
C SER A 34 1.76 -4.32 -10.12
N ASP A 35 1.59 -3.83 -8.88
CA ASP A 35 2.65 -3.11 -8.17
C ASP A 35 3.84 -4.04 -7.88
N VAL A 36 3.58 -5.30 -7.55
CA VAL A 36 4.63 -6.29 -7.28
C VAL A 36 5.50 -6.53 -8.51
N LEU A 37 4.91 -6.73 -9.67
CA LEU A 37 5.68 -6.93 -10.91
C LEU A 37 6.41 -5.65 -11.33
N PHE A 38 5.80 -4.49 -11.16
CA PHE A 38 6.45 -3.21 -11.44
C PHE A 38 7.68 -2.98 -10.55
N LEU A 39 7.55 -3.14 -9.24
CA LEU A 39 8.65 -2.96 -8.28
C LEU A 39 9.77 -4.00 -8.48
N GLY A 40 9.42 -5.20 -8.90
CA GLY A 40 10.37 -6.28 -9.17
C GLY A 40 10.93 -6.28 -10.59
N ARG A 41 10.58 -5.30 -11.42
CA ARG A 41 10.96 -5.25 -12.84
C ARG A 41 10.65 -6.56 -13.58
N GLY A 42 9.45 -7.09 -13.34
CA GLY A 42 8.98 -8.36 -13.90
C GLY A 42 9.34 -9.59 -13.05
N HIS A 43 10.13 -9.45 -11.99
CA HIS A 43 10.47 -10.54 -11.06
C HIS A 43 9.59 -10.48 -9.81
N ARG A 44 8.69 -11.43 -9.70
CA ARG A 44 7.69 -11.45 -8.63
C ARG A 44 8.29 -11.52 -7.23
N SER A 45 9.29 -12.37 -7.00
CA SER A 45 9.97 -12.50 -5.70
C SER A 45 10.68 -11.21 -5.28
N VAL A 46 11.38 -10.56 -6.21
CA VAL A 46 12.02 -9.25 -5.98
C VAL A 46 10.97 -8.20 -5.68
N GLY A 47 9.87 -8.18 -6.42
CA GLY A 47 8.75 -7.26 -6.21
C GLY A 47 8.14 -7.39 -4.82
N PHE A 48 7.93 -8.62 -4.33
CA PHE A 48 7.45 -8.85 -2.97
C PHE A 48 8.42 -8.33 -1.90
N LEU A 49 9.73 -8.55 -2.08
CA LEU A 49 10.73 -8.04 -1.15
C LEU A 49 10.76 -6.52 -1.10
N VAL A 50 10.76 -5.86 -2.26
CA VAL A 50 10.74 -4.39 -2.35
C VAL A 50 9.44 -3.85 -1.77
N HIS A 51 8.31 -4.45 -2.09
CA HIS A 51 7.00 -4.03 -1.59
C HIS A 51 6.89 -4.19 -0.08
N ALA A 52 7.36 -5.31 0.47
CA ALA A 52 7.42 -5.55 1.91
C ALA A 52 8.33 -4.53 2.62
N ALA A 53 9.49 -4.20 2.03
CA ALA A 53 10.39 -3.17 2.57
C ALA A 53 9.72 -1.78 2.57
N ASN A 54 9.03 -1.40 1.49
CA ASN A 54 8.25 -0.16 1.44
C ASN A 54 7.14 -0.14 2.50
N GLY A 55 6.46 -1.26 2.70
CA GLY A 55 5.45 -1.40 3.73
C GLY A 55 6.03 -1.23 5.13
N ALA A 56 7.22 -1.78 5.40
CA ALA A 56 7.92 -1.60 6.66
C ALA A 56 8.28 -0.13 6.92
N LEU A 57 8.79 0.57 5.92
CA LEU A 57 9.08 2.01 6.00
C LEU A 57 7.83 2.83 6.27
N PHE A 58 6.73 2.51 5.59
CA PHE A 58 5.44 3.15 5.85
C PHE A 58 4.97 2.91 7.29
N GLY A 59 5.12 1.68 7.81
CA GLY A 59 4.80 1.34 9.19
C GLY A 59 5.61 2.16 10.20
N VAL A 60 6.90 2.37 9.94
CA VAL A 60 7.76 3.24 10.77
C VAL A 60 7.28 4.70 10.72
N ALA A 61 6.95 5.21 9.54
CA ALA A 61 6.41 6.57 9.38
C ALA A 61 5.06 6.72 10.10
N PHE A 62 4.17 5.73 9.97
CA PHE A 62 2.92 5.67 10.71
C PHE A 62 3.13 5.73 12.22
N ASP A 63 4.08 4.94 12.77
CA ASP A 63 4.40 4.96 14.20
C ASP A 63 4.90 6.34 14.66
N ALA A 64 5.67 7.03 13.83
CA ALA A 64 6.16 8.37 14.14
C ALA A 64 5.02 9.42 14.17
N VAL A 65 4.05 9.32 13.26
CA VAL A 65 2.90 10.23 13.19
C VAL A 65 1.94 9.98 14.35
N ARG A 66 1.57 8.72 14.61
CA ARG A 66 0.58 8.37 15.65
C ARG A 66 0.98 8.81 17.05
N ARG A 67 2.29 8.97 17.30
CA ARG A 67 2.78 9.48 18.60
C ARG A 67 2.63 10.98 18.77
N ARG A 68 2.31 11.70 17.70
CA ARG A 68 2.20 13.17 17.68
C ARG A 68 0.75 13.64 17.60
N VAL A 69 -0.18 12.73 17.34
CA VAL A 69 -1.58 13.07 17.17
C VAL A 69 -2.44 12.19 18.07
N ASP A 70 -3.47 12.79 18.66
CA ASP A 70 -4.44 12.10 19.50
C ASP A 70 -5.70 11.77 18.67
N VAL A 71 -5.58 10.73 17.87
CA VAL A 71 -6.66 10.25 16.99
C VAL A 71 -6.70 8.73 16.97
N ASP A 72 -7.83 8.19 16.53
CA ASP A 72 -7.97 6.74 16.36
C ASP A 72 -6.91 6.18 15.41
N GLN A 73 -6.16 5.20 15.89
CA GLN A 73 -5.06 4.58 15.17
C GLN A 73 -5.51 3.93 13.85
N ARG A 74 -6.68 3.30 13.84
CA ARG A 74 -7.21 2.63 12.64
C ARG A 74 -7.59 3.62 11.57
N GLY A 75 -8.28 4.68 11.98
CA GLY A 75 -8.63 5.79 11.10
C GLY A 75 -7.41 6.50 10.56
N LEU A 76 -6.38 6.72 11.40
CA LEU A 76 -5.13 7.34 10.98
C LEU A 76 -4.39 6.49 9.93
N ALA A 77 -4.28 5.18 10.15
CA ALA A 77 -3.62 4.29 9.19
C ALA A 77 -4.31 4.30 7.84
N LEU A 78 -5.64 4.25 7.84
CA LEU A 78 -6.44 4.34 6.61
C LEU A 78 -6.27 5.70 5.92
N ALA A 79 -6.34 6.79 6.67
CA ALA A 79 -6.18 8.15 6.13
C ALA A 79 -4.80 8.38 5.52
N LEU A 80 -3.73 7.90 6.18
CA LEU A 80 -2.37 8.04 5.65
C LEU A 80 -2.17 7.19 4.38
N ALA A 81 -2.70 5.97 4.35
CA ALA A 81 -2.60 5.11 3.17
C ALA A 81 -3.36 5.69 1.98
N LEU A 82 -4.59 6.18 2.18
CA LEU A 82 -5.37 6.84 1.13
C LEU A 82 -4.76 8.19 0.74
N GLY A 83 -4.20 8.93 1.68
CA GLY A 83 -3.48 10.18 1.42
C GLY A 83 -2.25 9.95 0.53
N GLU A 84 -1.46 8.92 0.78
CA GLU A 84 -0.36 8.51 -0.10
C GLU A 84 -0.86 8.19 -1.51
N HIS A 85 -1.91 7.39 -1.62
CA HIS A 85 -2.53 7.08 -2.91
C HIS A 85 -2.89 8.34 -3.69
N LEU A 86 -3.59 9.27 -3.07
CA LEU A 86 -4.02 10.52 -3.73
C LEU A 86 -2.82 11.41 -4.11
N ALA A 87 -1.81 11.48 -3.25
CA ALA A 87 -0.59 12.26 -3.50
C ALA A 87 0.25 11.68 -4.66
N LEU A 88 0.33 10.35 -4.76
CA LEU A 88 1.14 9.68 -5.78
C LEU A 88 0.39 9.43 -7.09
N TRP A 89 -0.95 9.51 -7.10
CA TRP A 89 -1.74 9.20 -8.29
C TRP A 89 -1.33 10.00 -9.54
N PRO A 90 -1.06 11.32 -9.50
CA PRO A 90 -0.62 12.05 -10.68
C PRO A 90 0.69 11.51 -11.29
N PHE A 91 1.53 10.87 -10.47
CA PHE A 91 2.81 10.31 -10.88
C PHE A 91 2.70 8.91 -11.48
N ILE A 92 1.54 8.27 -11.42
CA ILE A 92 1.32 6.95 -12.03
C ILE A 92 1.52 6.98 -13.55
N SER A 93 1.37 8.15 -14.18
CA SER A 93 1.66 8.36 -15.59
C SER A 93 3.11 8.10 -15.98
N LEU A 94 4.03 8.15 -15.01
CA LEU A 94 5.44 7.79 -15.22
C LEU A 94 5.63 6.27 -15.37
N VAL A 95 4.69 5.49 -14.85
CA VAL A 95 4.65 4.03 -14.99
C VAL A 95 3.96 3.66 -16.31
N ASP A 96 2.74 4.15 -16.49
CA ASP A 96 1.93 3.96 -17.69
C ASP A 96 0.90 5.09 -17.79
N ARG A 97 0.98 5.86 -18.89
CA ARG A 97 0.07 6.99 -19.12
C ARG A 97 -1.40 6.58 -19.19
N SER A 98 -1.69 5.36 -19.61
CA SER A 98 -3.06 4.86 -19.71
C SER A 98 -3.72 4.71 -18.34
N LEU A 99 -2.94 4.49 -17.27
CA LEU A 99 -3.46 4.28 -15.93
C LEU A 99 -4.05 5.56 -15.31
N VAL A 100 -3.41 6.71 -15.53
CA VAL A 100 -3.81 7.98 -14.87
C VAL A 100 -5.21 8.42 -15.26
N THR A 101 -5.69 8.06 -16.45
CA THR A 101 -7.03 8.39 -16.96
C THR A 101 -8.01 7.24 -16.83
N SER A 102 -7.61 6.10 -16.27
CA SER A 102 -8.45 4.92 -16.11
C SER A 102 -9.21 4.95 -14.79
N PRO A 103 -10.55 5.06 -14.77
CA PRO A 103 -11.33 4.96 -13.55
C PRO A 103 -11.17 3.59 -12.85
N ARG A 104 -10.99 2.51 -13.61
CA ARG A 104 -10.77 1.16 -13.09
C ARG A 104 -9.44 1.06 -12.37
N ALA A 105 -8.36 1.61 -12.95
CA ALA A 105 -7.05 1.65 -12.32
C ALA A 105 -7.06 2.50 -11.05
N PHE A 106 -7.74 3.64 -11.05
CA PHE A 106 -7.90 4.47 -9.87
C PHE A 106 -8.65 3.73 -8.76
N ALA A 107 -9.77 3.09 -9.07
CA ALA A 107 -10.54 2.31 -8.11
C ALA A 107 -9.73 1.13 -7.55
N GLN A 108 -8.99 0.41 -8.39
CA GLN A 108 -8.09 -0.66 -7.97
C GLN A 108 -7.00 -0.15 -7.01
N ALA A 109 -6.35 0.96 -7.33
CA ALA A 109 -5.33 1.57 -6.47
C ALA A 109 -5.93 2.07 -5.14
N THR A 110 -7.13 2.65 -5.17
CA THR A 110 -7.86 3.05 -3.96
C THR A 110 -8.14 1.85 -3.06
N TYR A 111 -8.63 0.76 -3.63
CA TYR A 111 -8.88 -0.49 -2.90
C TYR A 111 -7.60 -1.04 -2.25
N ARG A 112 -6.49 -1.10 -3.00
CA ARG A 112 -5.21 -1.61 -2.51
C ARG A 112 -4.68 -0.79 -1.33
N HIS A 113 -4.72 0.54 -1.41
CA HIS A 113 -4.29 1.41 -0.32
C HIS A 113 -5.24 1.34 0.89
N ALA A 114 -6.55 1.23 0.66
CA ALA A 114 -7.52 1.02 1.74
C ALA A 114 -7.27 -0.31 2.46
N LEU A 115 -7.02 -1.40 1.72
CA LEU A 115 -6.66 -2.69 2.30
C LEU A 115 -5.38 -2.62 3.13
N PHE A 116 -4.34 -1.98 2.59
CA PHE A 116 -3.08 -1.76 3.30
C PHE A 116 -3.29 -1.01 4.61
N GLY A 117 -3.98 0.13 4.57
CA GLY A 117 -4.26 0.94 5.76
C GLY A 117 -5.11 0.19 6.80
N PHE A 118 -6.08 -0.59 6.34
CA PHE A 118 -6.92 -1.41 7.21
C PHE A 118 -6.09 -2.47 7.96
N VAL A 119 -5.23 -3.19 7.26
CA VAL A 119 -4.38 -4.23 7.86
C VAL A 119 -3.35 -3.60 8.81
N LEU A 120 -2.66 -2.54 8.37
CA LEU A 120 -1.71 -1.81 9.20
C LEU A 120 -2.34 -1.31 10.50
N GLY A 121 -3.50 -0.67 10.42
CA GLY A 121 -4.17 -0.08 11.58
C GLY A 121 -4.67 -1.12 12.59
N ARG A 122 -4.82 -2.38 12.18
CA ARG A 122 -5.21 -3.47 13.07
C ARG A 122 -4.04 -4.17 13.75
N LEU A 123 -2.90 -4.21 13.10
CA LEU A 123 -1.75 -4.98 13.57
C LEU A 123 -0.66 -4.14 14.23
N ALA A 124 -0.58 -2.86 13.90
CA ALA A 124 0.38 -1.94 14.50
C ALA A 124 -0.07 -1.47 15.89
#